data_2e97150e0d6fef9ff6f910bca1d23d23
#
_entry.id   2e97150e0d6fef9ff6f910bca1d23d23
#
_cell.length_a   1.000
_cell.length_b   1.000
_cell.length_c   1.000
_cell.angle_alpha   90.00
_cell.angle_beta   90.00
_cell.angle_gamma   90.00
#
_symmetry.space_group_name_H-M   'P 1'
#
loop_
_entity.id
_entity.type
_entity.pdbx_description
1 polymer ?
#
loop_
_entity_poly.entity_id
_entity_poly.type
_entity_poly.pdbx_seq_one_letter_code
_entity_poly.pdbx_strand_id
1 'polypeptide(L)'
;MVRRTVGRMNSHGQNEQRVVWAVAGSDIGPLLLAATGEGLVNVVFHATDTVRDKALDRLRSRLGAEPVEAPDSPLLAEAIRQIQAYFAGDRHDFELPLDWSLISGFNRQVLHELASGVPYGKVVGYGDLAGRVGQPGAAQAVGMAMGANPLPVIVPCHRVVESDGGIGGFGGGLETKRKLLALEGVLPEPLF
;
A
#
# COMPACT_ATOMS: atom_id res chain seq x y z
N MET A 1 8.46 -50.18 -38.99
CA MET A 1 9.15 -48.90 -39.07
C MET A 1 8.22 -47.82 -38.51
N VAL A 2 8.33 -47.55 -37.18
CA VAL A 2 7.43 -46.66 -36.44
C VAL A 2 8.15 -45.35 -36.26
N ARG A 3 7.66 -44.26 -36.86
CA ARG A 3 8.16 -42.89 -36.69
C ARG A 3 7.60 -42.36 -35.36
N ARG A 4 8.49 -42.12 -34.38
CA ARG A 4 8.21 -41.35 -33.18
C ARG A 4 8.17 -39.86 -33.57
N THR A 5 7.00 -39.26 -33.43
CA THR A 5 6.85 -37.80 -33.49
C THR A 5 7.25 -37.25 -32.13
N VAL A 6 8.40 -36.59 -32.08
CA VAL A 6 8.86 -35.82 -30.91
C VAL A 6 8.10 -34.52 -30.91
N GLY A 7 7.16 -34.41 -29.96
CA GLY A 7 6.48 -33.15 -29.69
C GLY A 7 7.47 -32.10 -29.19
N ARG A 8 7.57 -30.97 -29.91
CA ARG A 8 8.29 -29.78 -29.44
C ARG A 8 7.59 -29.25 -28.18
N MET A 9 8.26 -29.30 -27.06
CA MET A 9 7.92 -28.53 -25.89
C MET A 9 8.20 -27.05 -26.20
N ASN A 10 7.16 -26.24 -26.33
CA ASN A 10 7.27 -24.78 -26.35
C ASN A 10 7.60 -24.31 -24.93
N SER A 11 8.87 -24.07 -24.66
CA SER A 11 9.39 -23.38 -23.47
C SER A 11 9.26 -21.87 -23.68
N HIS A 12 8.07 -21.33 -23.69
CA HIS A 12 7.84 -19.94 -23.34
C HIS A 12 7.15 -19.98 -21.96
N GLY A 13 7.97 -19.92 -20.91
CA GLY A 13 7.53 -19.59 -19.58
C GLY A 13 7.00 -18.16 -19.60
N GLN A 14 5.73 -17.98 -19.95
CA GLN A 14 4.99 -16.80 -19.55
C GLN A 14 4.88 -16.94 -18.03
N ASN A 15 5.68 -16.14 -17.33
CA ASN A 15 5.45 -15.85 -15.93
C ASN A 15 4.15 -15.05 -15.89
N GLU A 16 2.99 -15.75 -15.92
CA GLU A 16 1.69 -15.12 -15.75
C GLU A 16 1.76 -14.41 -14.42
N GLN A 17 1.75 -13.09 -14.47
CA GLN A 17 1.81 -12.23 -13.29
C GLN A 17 0.57 -12.51 -12.45
N ARG A 18 0.69 -13.47 -11.53
CA ARG A 18 -0.41 -13.90 -10.68
C ARG A 18 -0.65 -12.81 -9.63
N VAL A 19 -1.87 -12.27 -9.61
CA VAL A 19 -2.33 -11.36 -8.55
C VAL A 19 -3.15 -12.15 -7.55
N VAL A 20 -2.77 -12.11 -6.28
CA VAL A 20 -3.52 -12.73 -5.19
C VAL A 20 -4.02 -11.65 -4.23
N TRP A 21 -5.16 -11.89 -3.57
CA TRP A 21 -5.71 -10.94 -2.61
C TRP A 21 -6.37 -11.62 -1.42
N ALA A 22 -6.51 -10.86 -0.34
CA ALA A 22 -7.25 -11.24 0.86
C ALA A 22 -7.82 -10.00 1.55
N VAL A 23 -8.79 -10.19 2.45
CA VAL A 23 -9.29 -9.13 3.34
C VAL A 23 -8.84 -9.42 4.76
N ALA A 24 -8.26 -8.41 5.41
CA ALA A 24 -7.88 -8.44 6.81
C ALA A 24 -8.75 -7.50 7.64
N GLY A 25 -9.15 -7.91 8.83
CA GLY A 25 -9.77 -7.03 9.82
C GLY A 25 -8.73 -6.12 10.48
N SER A 26 -9.10 -4.88 10.80
CA SER A 26 -8.29 -3.95 11.56
C SER A 26 -9.16 -2.95 12.34
N ASP A 27 -8.56 -2.19 13.26
CA ASP A 27 -9.25 -1.17 14.08
C ASP A 27 -9.77 0.03 13.25
N ILE A 28 -9.31 0.14 12.01
CA ILE A 28 -9.79 1.14 11.05
C ILE A 28 -10.75 0.54 10.01
N GLY A 29 -11.27 -0.66 10.27
CA GLY A 29 -12.16 -1.40 9.36
C GLY A 29 -11.43 -2.42 8.49
N PRO A 30 -12.16 -3.12 7.60
CA PRO A 30 -11.57 -4.13 6.75
C PRO A 30 -10.60 -3.52 5.72
N LEU A 31 -9.45 -4.17 5.55
CA LEU A 31 -8.42 -3.83 4.58
C LEU A 31 -8.34 -4.92 3.51
N LEU A 32 -8.45 -4.56 2.23
CA LEU A 32 -8.05 -5.46 1.15
C LEU A 32 -6.54 -5.34 0.95
N LEU A 33 -5.88 -6.47 0.89
CA LEU A 33 -4.46 -6.62 0.56
C LEU A 33 -4.34 -7.37 -0.75
N ALA A 34 -3.51 -6.89 -1.67
CA ALA A 34 -3.19 -7.61 -2.89
C ALA A 34 -1.68 -7.69 -3.11
N ALA A 35 -1.23 -8.81 -3.66
CA ALA A 35 0.17 -9.09 -3.90
C ALA A 35 0.39 -9.71 -5.29
N THR A 36 1.59 -9.51 -5.81
CA THR A 36 2.13 -10.15 -7.02
C THR A 36 3.31 -11.05 -6.64
N GLY A 37 3.97 -11.63 -7.60
CA GLY A 37 5.23 -12.34 -7.38
C GLY A 37 6.38 -11.46 -6.87
N GLU A 38 6.29 -10.14 -7.08
CA GLU A 38 7.31 -9.16 -6.67
C GLU A 38 7.10 -8.63 -5.25
N GLY A 39 5.85 -8.65 -4.74
CA GLY A 39 5.56 -8.13 -3.41
C GLY A 39 4.12 -7.69 -3.22
N LEU A 40 3.86 -7.05 -2.07
CA LEU A 40 2.58 -6.39 -1.79
C LEU A 40 2.42 -5.22 -2.77
N VAL A 41 1.30 -5.18 -3.51
CA VAL A 41 1.08 -4.22 -4.59
C VAL A 41 -0.03 -3.23 -4.28
N ASN A 42 -1.00 -3.60 -3.43
CA ASN A 42 -2.11 -2.72 -3.10
C ASN A 42 -2.66 -2.98 -1.69
N VAL A 43 -3.06 -1.91 -1.01
CA VAL A 43 -3.83 -1.90 0.23
C VAL A 43 -5.01 -0.95 0.03
N VAL A 44 -6.23 -1.38 0.38
CA VAL A 44 -7.44 -0.57 0.22
C VAL A 44 -8.20 -0.50 1.53
N PHE A 45 -8.51 0.72 1.98
CA PHE A 45 -9.31 0.97 3.18
C PHE A 45 -10.79 0.63 2.97
N HIS A 46 -11.46 0.29 4.08
CA HIS A 46 -12.91 0.10 4.13
C HIS A 46 -13.41 -0.85 3.04
N ALA A 47 -12.75 -2.02 2.93
CA ALA A 47 -12.97 -3.01 1.89
C ALA A 47 -14.32 -3.74 2.04
N THR A 48 -15.43 -2.97 1.98
CA THR A 48 -16.78 -3.53 1.78
C THR A 48 -16.85 -4.22 0.42
N ASP A 49 -17.85 -5.05 0.17
CA ASP A 49 -18.00 -5.78 -1.09
C ASP A 49 -17.88 -4.86 -2.31
N THR A 50 -18.57 -3.73 -2.30
CA THR A 50 -18.52 -2.75 -3.41
C THR A 50 -17.13 -2.13 -3.59
N VAL A 51 -16.45 -1.80 -2.50
CA VAL A 51 -15.10 -1.19 -2.56
C VAL A 51 -14.08 -2.24 -3.02
N ARG A 52 -14.18 -3.46 -2.49
CA ARG A 52 -13.36 -4.61 -2.89
C ARG A 52 -13.48 -4.88 -4.38
N ASP A 53 -14.70 -5.05 -4.89
CA ASP A 53 -14.94 -5.40 -6.29
C ASP A 53 -14.37 -4.33 -7.24
N LYS A 54 -14.56 -3.04 -6.94
CA LYS A 54 -13.95 -1.93 -7.69
C LYS A 54 -12.41 -1.96 -7.63
N ALA A 55 -11.84 -2.31 -6.50
CA ALA A 55 -10.39 -2.41 -6.36
C ALA A 55 -9.83 -3.58 -7.19
N LEU A 56 -10.49 -4.73 -7.17
CA LEU A 56 -10.11 -5.90 -7.97
C LEU A 56 -10.21 -5.63 -9.48
N ASP A 57 -11.26 -4.93 -9.92
CA ASP A 57 -11.40 -4.52 -11.32
C ASP A 57 -10.27 -3.58 -11.77
N ARG A 58 -9.86 -2.65 -10.92
CA ARG A 58 -8.70 -1.78 -11.18
C ARG A 58 -7.40 -2.58 -11.28
N LEU A 59 -7.18 -3.53 -10.37
CA LEU A 59 -6.00 -4.40 -10.37
C LEU A 59 -5.96 -5.24 -11.64
N ARG A 60 -7.08 -5.87 -12.03
CA ARG A 60 -7.22 -6.60 -13.29
C ARG A 60 -6.83 -5.73 -14.48
N SER A 61 -7.39 -4.53 -14.55
CA SER A 61 -7.12 -3.59 -15.65
C SER A 61 -5.67 -3.10 -15.68
N ARG A 62 -5.07 -2.82 -14.51
CA ARG A 62 -3.73 -2.24 -14.40
C ARG A 62 -2.61 -3.27 -14.55
N LEU A 63 -2.82 -4.47 -14.05
CA LEU A 63 -1.82 -5.54 -14.01
C LEU A 63 -2.01 -6.60 -15.12
N GLY A 64 -3.15 -6.58 -15.81
CA GLY A 64 -3.41 -7.52 -16.91
C GLY A 64 -3.61 -8.97 -16.45
N ALA A 65 -3.91 -9.19 -15.16
CA ALA A 65 -4.09 -10.51 -14.57
C ALA A 65 -5.36 -10.55 -13.71
N GLU A 66 -6.04 -11.69 -13.70
CA GLU A 66 -7.21 -11.90 -12.86
C GLU A 66 -6.80 -12.06 -11.39
N PRO A 67 -7.28 -11.18 -10.47
CA PRO A 67 -7.00 -11.32 -9.05
C PRO A 67 -7.72 -12.55 -8.46
N VAL A 68 -6.98 -13.39 -7.74
CA VAL A 68 -7.49 -14.62 -7.12
C VAL A 68 -7.45 -14.48 -5.59
N GLU A 69 -8.54 -14.82 -4.93
CA GLU A 69 -8.57 -14.85 -3.47
C GLU A 69 -7.67 -15.98 -2.95
N ALA A 70 -6.71 -15.63 -2.11
CA ALA A 70 -5.73 -16.58 -1.57
C ALA A 70 -5.20 -16.10 -0.20
N PRO A 71 -6.04 -16.14 0.85
CA PRO A 71 -5.64 -15.66 2.19
C PRO A 71 -4.46 -16.46 2.76
N ASP A 72 -4.29 -17.70 2.36
CA ASP A 72 -3.20 -18.59 2.79
C ASP A 72 -1.90 -18.39 1.98
N SER A 73 -1.88 -17.46 1.03
CA SER A 73 -0.65 -17.09 0.33
C SER A 73 0.40 -16.61 1.36
N PRO A 74 1.62 -17.15 1.36
CA PRO A 74 2.62 -16.84 2.39
C PRO A 74 2.88 -15.34 2.57
N LEU A 75 2.92 -14.58 1.47
CA LEU A 75 3.13 -13.14 1.52
C LEU A 75 1.92 -12.41 2.12
N LEU A 76 0.68 -12.78 1.74
CA LEU A 76 -0.52 -12.15 2.30
C LEU A 76 -0.71 -12.51 3.77
N ALA A 77 -0.48 -13.75 4.15
CA ALA A 77 -0.52 -14.19 5.55
C ALA A 77 0.48 -13.40 6.41
N GLU A 78 1.72 -13.21 5.93
CA GLU A 78 2.73 -12.41 6.61
C GLU A 78 2.36 -10.92 6.66
N ALA A 79 1.83 -10.35 5.58
CA ALA A 79 1.36 -8.97 5.56
C ALA A 79 0.21 -8.74 6.57
N ILE A 80 -0.75 -9.65 6.63
CA ILE A 80 -1.85 -9.62 7.60
C ILE A 80 -1.31 -9.68 9.02
N ARG A 81 -0.39 -10.59 9.30
CA ARG A 81 0.24 -10.72 10.62
C ARG A 81 0.96 -9.43 11.03
N GLN A 82 1.73 -8.82 10.13
CA GLN A 82 2.43 -7.57 10.42
C GLN A 82 1.47 -6.40 10.64
N ILE A 83 0.41 -6.29 9.84
CA ILE A 83 -0.63 -5.26 10.00
C ILE A 83 -1.35 -5.43 11.35
N GLN A 84 -1.70 -6.64 11.73
CA GLN A 84 -2.33 -6.90 13.03
C GLN A 84 -1.40 -6.53 14.19
N ALA A 85 -0.11 -6.87 14.11
CA ALA A 85 0.88 -6.47 15.10
C ALA A 85 1.09 -4.95 15.17
N TYR A 86 1.02 -4.25 14.02
CA TYR A 86 1.06 -2.79 13.98
C TYR A 86 -0.13 -2.17 14.71
N PHE A 87 -1.36 -2.63 14.46
CA PHE A 87 -2.55 -2.12 15.15
C PHE A 87 -2.58 -2.50 16.64
N ALA A 88 -1.96 -3.60 17.04
CA ALA A 88 -1.77 -3.96 18.44
C ALA A 88 -0.69 -3.12 19.18
N GLY A 89 0.08 -2.29 18.44
CA GLY A 89 1.19 -1.52 18.99
C GLY A 89 2.48 -2.33 19.20
N ASP A 90 2.49 -3.60 18.78
CA ASP A 90 3.62 -4.52 18.95
C ASP A 90 4.67 -4.37 17.84
N ARG A 91 4.34 -3.63 16.76
CA ARG A 91 5.21 -3.43 15.60
C ARG A 91 5.12 -2.01 15.09
N HIS A 92 6.26 -1.43 14.76
CA HIS A 92 6.38 -0.06 14.26
C HIS A 92 6.77 0.03 12.78
N ASP A 93 7.44 -0.99 12.25
CA ASP A 93 7.95 -1.03 10.88
C ASP A 93 7.44 -2.27 10.14
N PHE A 94 7.36 -2.18 8.83
CA PHE A 94 6.96 -3.30 7.97
C PHE A 94 8.16 -3.88 7.22
N GLU A 95 8.33 -5.19 7.30
CA GLU A 95 9.36 -5.96 6.58
C GLU A 95 8.69 -6.82 5.51
N LEU A 96 8.21 -6.16 4.47
CA LEU A 96 7.49 -6.79 3.36
C LEU A 96 8.12 -6.38 2.03
N PRO A 97 8.30 -7.31 1.09
CA PRO A 97 8.61 -6.92 -0.28
C PRO A 97 7.43 -6.13 -0.86
N LEU A 98 7.72 -5.00 -1.53
CA LEU A 98 6.72 -4.12 -2.11
C LEU A 98 6.85 -4.09 -3.63
N ASP A 99 5.75 -4.30 -4.31
CA ASP A 99 5.63 -4.12 -5.74
C ASP A 99 5.16 -2.70 -6.06
N TRP A 100 6.02 -1.93 -6.70
CA TRP A 100 5.78 -0.53 -7.05
C TRP A 100 5.21 -0.33 -8.46
N SER A 101 4.77 -1.39 -9.12
CA SER A 101 4.30 -1.34 -10.53
C SER A 101 3.07 -0.45 -10.75
N LEU A 102 2.26 -0.22 -9.71
CA LEU A 102 1.09 0.66 -9.80
C LEU A 102 1.41 2.16 -9.75
N ILE A 103 2.66 2.53 -9.50
CA ILE A 103 3.07 3.94 -9.37
C ILE A 103 4.39 4.18 -10.10
N SER A 104 4.57 5.38 -10.65
CA SER A 104 5.77 5.74 -11.42
C SER A 104 6.15 7.22 -11.26
N GLY A 105 7.27 7.62 -11.83
CA GLY A 105 7.71 9.00 -11.89
C GLY A 105 7.87 9.67 -10.54
N PHE A 106 7.48 10.93 -10.44
CA PHE A 106 7.57 11.74 -9.24
C PHE A 106 6.83 11.13 -8.05
N ASN A 107 5.62 10.60 -8.26
CA ASN A 107 4.84 9.98 -7.19
C ASN A 107 5.59 8.80 -6.56
N ARG A 108 6.22 7.95 -7.37
CA ARG A 108 7.04 6.83 -6.88
C ARG A 108 8.23 7.34 -6.07
N GLN A 109 8.93 8.38 -6.55
CA GLN A 109 10.06 8.99 -5.83
C GLN A 109 9.65 9.51 -4.45
N VAL A 110 8.54 10.25 -4.38
CA VAL A 110 8.00 10.79 -3.13
C VAL A 110 7.60 9.68 -2.15
N LEU A 111 6.91 8.64 -2.63
CA LEU A 111 6.47 7.53 -1.78
C LEU A 111 7.65 6.68 -1.27
N HIS A 112 8.72 6.51 -2.06
CA HIS A 112 9.96 5.87 -1.59
C HIS A 112 10.65 6.68 -0.50
N GLU A 113 10.78 8.01 -0.68
CA GLU A 113 11.35 8.90 0.35
C GLU A 113 10.50 8.86 1.63
N LEU A 114 9.18 8.87 1.51
CA LEU A 114 8.29 8.77 2.65
C LEU A 114 8.47 7.44 3.41
N ALA A 115 8.51 6.32 2.68
CA ALA A 115 8.63 4.99 3.28
C ALA A 115 9.93 4.80 4.05
N SER A 116 11.04 5.38 3.57
CA SER A 116 12.36 5.22 4.20
C SER A 116 12.74 6.34 5.16
N GLY A 117 12.19 7.55 4.96
CA GLY A 117 12.65 8.77 5.62
C GLY A 117 11.75 9.29 6.74
N VAL A 118 10.55 8.71 6.95
CA VAL A 118 9.61 9.18 8.00
C VAL A 118 9.21 8.01 8.91
N PRO A 119 9.92 7.82 10.04
CA PRO A 119 9.68 6.69 10.93
C PRO A 119 8.38 6.81 11.72
N TYR A 120 7.99 5.72 12.38
CA TYR A 120 6.86 5.64 13.30
C TYR A 120 6.91 6.75 14.37
N GLY A 121 5.76 7.36 14.66
CA GLY A 121 5.64 8.45 15.63
C GLY A 121 6.23 9.78 15.18
N LYS A 122 6.60 9.93 13.90
CA LYS A 122 7.07 11.19 13.31
C LYS A 122 6.16 11.60 12.16
N VAL A 123 6.12 12.91 11.93
CA VAL A 123 5.39 13.52 10.80
C VAL A 123 6.32 14.40 9.98
N VAL A 124 5.91 14.67 8.75
CA VAL A 124 6.63 15.56 7.82
C VAL A 124 5.62 16.45 7.11
N GLY A 125 5.99 17.71 6.84
CA GLY A 125 5.19 18.62 6.02
C GLY A 125 5.25 18.28 4.53
N TYR A 126 4.19 18.57 3.78
CA TYR A 126 4.18 18.40 2.32
C TYR A 126 5.35 19.14 1.63
N GLY A 127 5.66 20.37 2.08
CA GLY A 127 6.77 21.17 1.57
C GLY A 127 8.14 20.58 1.90
N ASP A 128 8.30 20.06 3.12
CA ASP A 128 9.55 19.45 3.56
C ASP A 128 9.84 18.16 2.77
N LEU A 129 8.80 17.34 2.55
CA LEU A 129 8.92 16.13 1.75
C LEU A 129 9.25 16.46 0.28
N ALA A 130 8.65 17.55 -0.26
CA ALA A 130 8.99 18.06 -1.58
C ALA A 130 10.48 18.48 -1.66
N GLY A 131 11.00 19.14 -0.63
CA GLY A 131 12.41 19.50 -0.52
C GLY A 131 13.33 18.29 -0.50
N ARG A 132 12.98 17.23 0.26
CA ARG A 132 13.76 15.99 0.36
C ARG A 132 13.92 15.28 -0.98
N VAL A 133 12.92 15.34 -1.86
CA VAL A 133 12.98 14.76 -3.21
C VAL A 133 13.56 15.73 -4.26
N GLY A 134 14.17 16.85 -3.82
CA GLY A 134 14.82 17.81 -4.70
C GLY A 134 13.87 18.69 -5.52
N GLN A 135 12.62 18.83 -5.10
CA GLN A 135 11.58 19.63 -5.76
C GLN A 135 10.95 20.63 -4.78
N PRO A 136 11.74 21.59 -4.21
CA PRO A 136 11.20 22.59 -3.30
C PRO A 136 10.09 23.37 -4.00
N GLY A 137 8.96 23.60 -3.33
CA GLY A 137 7.78 24.22 -3.91
C GLY A 137 6.75 23.24 -4.52
N ALA A 138 7.05 21.95 -4.64
CA ALA A 138 6.13 20.92 -5.18
C ALA A 138 5.16 20.33 -4.14
N ALA A 139 4.82 21.06 -3.06
CA ALA A 139 3.95 20.57 -1.99
C ALA A 139 2.60 20.04 -2.50
N GLN A 140 1.99 20.70 -3.48
CA GLN A 140 0.73 20.24 -4.10
C GLN A 140 0.92 18.91 -4.84
N ALA A 141 2.02 18.73 -5.57
CA ALA A 141 2.32 17.48 -6.26
C ALA A 141 2.59 16.34 -5.25
N VAL A 142 3.22 16.64 -4.11
CA VAL A 142 3.35 15.70 -2.99
C VAL A 142 1.97 15.29 -2.47
N GLY A 143 1.04 16.24 -2.30
CA GLY A 143 -0.35 15.93 -1.92
C GLY A 143 -1.04 14.97 -2.91
N MET A 144 -0.82 15.17 -4.21
CA MET A 144 -1.32 14.26 -5.26
C MET A 144 -0.67 12.87 -5.16
N ALA A 145 0.63 12.80 -4.87
CA ALA A 145 1.32 11.52 -4.64
C ALA A 145 0.75 10.77 -3.43
N MET A 146 0.42 11.47 -2.34
CA MET A 146 -0.25 10.85 -1.17
C MET A 146 -1.60 10.27 -1.54
N GLY A 147 -2.41 11.00 -2.32
CA GLY A 147 -3.71 10.51 -2.82
C GLY A 147 -3.60 9.34 -3.79
N ALA A 148 -2.46 9.20 -4.47
CA ALA A 148 -2.18 8.10 -5.41
C ALA A 148 -1.45 6.90 -4.77
N ASN A 149 -1.18 6.92 -3.46
CA ASN A 149 -0.45 5.86 -2.76
C ASN A 149 -1.21 4.53 -2.85
N PRO A 150 -0.66 3.49 -3.51
CA PRO A 150 -1.32 2.20 -3.61
C PRO A 150 -1.13 1.32 -2.37
N LEU A 151 -0.26 1.71 -1.44
CA LEU A 151 0.17 0.92 -0.29
C LEU A 151 0.00 1.67 1.05
N PRO A 152 -1.15 2.34 1.31
CA PRO A 152 -1.33 3.11 2.54
C PRO A 152 -1.12 2.21 3.78
N VAL A 153 -0.77 2.81 4.90
CA VAL A 153 -0.30 2.20 6.15
C VAL A 153 1.14 1.69 6.01
N ILE A 154 1.43 0.81 5.04
CA ILE A 154 2.78 0.28 4.78
C ILE A 154 3.70 1.42 4.32
N VAL A 155 3.24 2.20 3.33
CA VAL A 155 3.84 3.49 2.95
C VAL A 155 3.04 4.59 3.65
N PRO A 156 3.60 5.24 4.67
CA PRO A 156 2.84 5.94 5.70
C PRO A 156 2.38 7.34 5.29
N CYS A 157 1.52 7.46 4.27
CA CYS A 157 1.01 8.76 3.83
C CYS A 157 0.19 9.51 4.91
N HIS A 158 -0.27 8.82 5.95
CA HIS A 158 -0.88 9.45 7.12
C HIS A 158 0.12 10.31 7.93
N ARG A 159 1.43 10.09 7.82
CA ARG A 159 2.48 10.90 8.46
C ARG A 159 2.79 12.21 7.74
N VAL A 160 2.15 12.48 6.60
CA VAL A 160 2.31 13.76 5.88
C VAL A 160 1.21 14.72 6.31
N VAL A 161 1.59 15.90 6.82
CA VAL A 161 0.71 16.88 7.46
C VAL A 161 0.89 18.27 6.87
N GLU A 162 -0.04 19.20 7.17
CA GLU A 162 0.03 20.58 6.74
C GLU A 162 1.02 21.39 7.60
N SER A 163 1.60 22.43 7.03
CA SER A 163 2.60 23.28 7.69
C SER A 163 2.02 24.14 8.81
N ASP A 164 0.71 24.39 8.80
CA ASP A 164 -0.02 25.14 9.83
C ASP A 164 -0.45 24.30 11.04
N GLY A 165 -0.07 23.03 11.08
CA GLY A 165 -0.45 22.06 12.10
C GLY A 165 -1.76 21.31 11.81
N GLY A 166 -2.39 21.55 10.67
CA GLY A 166 -3.50 20.78 10.16
C GLY A 166 -3.06 19.35 9.77
N ILE A 167 -3.92 18.36 9.97
CA ILE A 167 -3.58 16.98 9.59
C ILE A 167 -3.63 16.73 8.08
N GLY A 168 -4.25 17.64 7.31
CA GLY A 168 -4.39 17.51 5.85
C GLY A 168 -5.37 16.44 5.41
N GLY A 169 -5.56 16.33 4.09
CA GLY A 169 -6.43 15.30 3.50
C GLY A 169 -5.88 13.88 3.65
N PHE A 170 -6.77 12.87 3.49
CA PHE A 170 -6.38 11.46 3.52
C PHE A 170 -7.36 10.58 2.73
N GLY A 171 -6.83 9.67 1.94
CA GLY A 171 -7.66 8.78 1.09
C GLY A 171 -8.55 7.82 1.87
N GLY A 172 -8.15 7.42 3.08
CA GLY A 172 -8.95 6.62 4.00
C GLY A 172 -9.91 7.41 4.87
N GLY A 173 -10.02 8.74 4.67
CA GLY A 173 -10.81 9.65 5.51
C GLY A 173 -10.04 10.20 6.71
N LEU A 174 -10.44 11.39 7.16
CA LEU A 174 -9.75 12.09 8.26
C LEU A 174 -9.82 11.35 9.59
N GLU A 175 -10.91 10.63 9.84
CA GLU A 175 -11.03 9.82 11.06
C GLU A 175 -9.98 8.70 11.08
N THR A 176 -9.82 7.99 9.96
CA THR A 176 -8.79 6.96 9.80
C THR A 176 -7.39 7.54 10.01
N LYS A 177 -7.11 8.72 9.44
CA LYS A 177 -5.82 9.40 9.63
C LYS A 177 -5.57 9.74 11.09
N ARG A 178 -6.58 10.27 11.80
CA ARG A 178 -6.47 10.56 13.24
C ARG A 178 -6.19 9.32 14.05
N LYS A 179 -6.88 8.21 13.79
CA LYS A 179 -6.64 6.92 14.47
C LYS A 179 -5.21 6.42 14.27
N LEU A 180 -4.70 6.48 13.03
CA LEU A 180 -3.32 6.08 12.73
C LEU A 180 -2.30 6.98 13.44
N LEU A 181 -2.49 8.31 13.42
CA LEU A 181 -1.61 9.25 14.11
C LEU A 181 -1.68 9.12 15.63
N ALA A 182 -2.85 8.80 16.19
CA ALA A 182 -3.01 8.54 17.61
C ALA A 182 -2.35 7.22 18.02
N LEU A 183 -2.52 6.14 17.24
CA LEU A 183 -1.83 4.86 17.43
C LEU A 183 -0.31 5.05 17.48
N GLU A 184 0.22 5.94 16.63
CA GLU A 184 1.65 6.27 16.59
C GLU A 184 2.10 7.29 17.64
N GLY A 185 1.21 7.73 18.54
CA GLY A 185 1.52 8.69 19.61
C GLY A 185 1.76 10.13 19.14
N VAL A 186 1.41 10.45 17.88
CA VAL A 186 1.51 11.82 17.33
C VAL A 186 0.35 12.70 17.81
N LEU A 187 -0.82 12.13 17.92
CA LEU A 187 -2.03 12.79 18.46
C LEU A 187 -2.46 12.10 19.74
N PRO A 188 -3.17 12.80 20.65
CA PRO A 188 -3.81 12.13 21.77
C PRO A 188 -4.84 11.11 21.27
N GLU A 189 -4.98 10.02 22.01
CA GLU A 189 -6.03 9.03 21.72
C GLU A 189 -7.42 9.70 21.75
N PRO A 190 -8.31 9.38 20.80
CA PRO A 190 -9.69 9.85 20.89
C PRO A 190 -10.34 9.30 22.17
N LEU A 191 -11.01 10.16 22.92
CA LEU A 191 -11.59 9.83 24.21
C LEU A 191 -12.78 8.85 24.14
N PHE A 192 -13.20 8.43 22.94
CA PHE A 192 -14.27 7.45 22.68
C PHE A 192 -14.21 6.93 21.23
#